data_558c5e1a50b7ebb99ea277c41452e397
#
_entry.id   558c5e1a50b7ebb99ea277c41452e397
#
_cell.length_a   1.000
_cell.length_b   1.000
_cell.length_c   1.000
_cell.angle_alpha   90.00
_cell.angle_beta   90.00
_cell.angle_gamma   90.00
#
_symmetry.space_group_name_H-M   'P 1'
#
loop_
_entity.id
_entity.type
_entity.pdbx_description
1 polymer ?
#
loop_
_entity_poly.entity_id
_entity_poly.type
_entity_poly.pdbx_seq_one_letter_code
_entity_poly.pdbx_strand_id
1 'polypeptide(L)'
;MKKYIILASIATAFIFGLSSCSDFLDELPDNRTELTPDNVSKILLAAYPTTAICEMAEMASDNTDAYPNNFSAFNRLQEDLYKWEDSSEREDDSPSALWESCYIAIAACNQALKVVEDAGSPASLDPVKGEALVCRAYAHFQLANIFCKAYSSATAKTDLGIPYMKDVETTVLPSYDRGTLEDVYKNIEADLLAGMDLIRDDVYSVPKYHFTRKAAYAFAARFYLYYVQPDLSNYDEVIRFADRVLGNNASAVVRDWESLGALDLNGDVAPNAYVDASNSANLLLVSAHSYWGYVHAPYGLGERYAHGPLAAMETCRSSGLWGDYSSNKAASVYYLYPWSNSSALPTKVILQKVAQYKEMVDPVAGTINGHIINAAFTTDETLLCRAEAYIMKGPGFYQQAIADLNVWQSAFTRSTTPLTVEAIDTYYGNMPYYTLPAPTVKKELHPAFTIADRTQENLIHCLLHARRVMTLHEGLRWLDIKRFGIVIYRRYITSSGMFGASDVLATCLLYTSPSPRDMRRSR
;
A
#
# COMPACT_ATOMS: atom_id res chain seq x y z
N MET A 1 4.06 81.73 15.37
CA MET A 1 4.41 80.74 16.40
C MET A 1 3.52 79.47 16.41
N LYS A 2 2.20 79.51 16.25
CA LYS A 2 1.33 78.29 16.27
C LYS A 2 1.57 77.31 15.15
N LYS A 3 2.03 77.70 13.95
CA LYS A 3 2.31 76.79 12.82
C LYS A 3 3.58 75.97 13.01
N TYR A 4 4.56 76.45 13.73
CA TYR A 4 5.82 75.69 13.95
C TYR A 4 5.71 74.68 15.10
N ILE A 5 4.80 74.93 16.04
CA ILE A 5 4.53 73.99 17.14
C ILE A 5 3.81 72.71 16.61
N ILE A 6 2.91 72.86 15.62
CA ILE A 6 2.21 71.72 15.00
C ILE A 6 3.16 70.87 14.15
N LEU A 7 4.11 71.53 13.43
CA LEU A 7 5.11 70.73 12.66
C LEU A 7 6.10 70.01 13.58
N ALA A 8 6.50 70.60 14.71
CA ALA A 8 7.37 69.94 15.67
C ALA A 8 6.69 68.72 16.34
N SER A 9 5.38 68.85 16.65
CA SER A 9 4.61 67.70 17.23
C SER A 9 4.37 66.57 16.27
N ILE A 10 4.25 66.85 14.96
CA ILE A 10 4.12 65.80 13.93
C ILE A 10 5.46 65.08 13.67
N ALA A 11 6.59 65.83 13.68
CA ALA A 11 7.91 65.28 13.54
C ALA A 11 8.32 64.39 14.73
N THR A 12 7.92 64.76 15.96
CA THR A 12 8.21 63.93 17.15
C THR A 12 7.35 62.65 17.21
N ALA A 13 6.11 62.69 16.71
CA ALA A 13 5.25 61.51 16.60
C ALA A 13 5.75 60.49 15.54
N PHE A 14 6.47 60.97 14.49
CA PHE A 14 7.04 60.10 13.47
C PHE A 14 8.35 59.41 13.90
N ILE A 15 9.07 59.97 14.87
CA ILE A 15 10.33 59.37 15.37
C ILE A 15 10.08 58.29 16.41
N PHE A 16 8.95 58.31 17.12
CA PHE A 16 8.55 57.24 18.06
C PHE A 16 7.80 56.07 17.42
N GLY A 17 7.43 56.20 16.14
CA GLY A 17 6.71 55.14 15.40
C GLY A 17 7.60 54.11 14.67
N LEU A 18 8.94 54.29 14.68
CA LEU A 18 9.86 53.43 13.92
C LEU A 18 10.70 52.47 14.77
N SER A 19 10.50 52.42 16.07
CA SER A 19 11.26 51.52 16.95
C SER A 19 10.45 50.37 17.55
N SER A 20 9.30 50.02 16.97
CA SER A 20 8.39 49.04 17.58
C SER A 20 7.96 47.90 16.66
N CYS A 21 8.79 47.44 15.75
CA CYS A 21 8.40 46.29 14.90
C CYS A 21 9.46 45.20 14.72
N SER A 22 10.65 45.32 15.36
CA SER A 22 11.61 44.20 15.27
C SER A 22 11.28 43.08 16.23
N ASP A 23 10.92 43.39 17.46
CA ASP A 23 10.68 42.33 18.49
C ASP A 23 9.39 41.56 18.28
N PHE A 24 8.37 42.16 17.61
CA PHE A 24 7.11 41.46 17.31
C PHE A 24 7.21 40.50 16.14
N LEU A 25 8.21 40.68 15.27
CA LEU A 25 8.46 39.74 14.15
C LEU A 25 9.42 38.63 14.54
N ASP A 26 10.14 38.77 15.64
CA ASP A 26 11.05 37.75 16.18
C ASP A 26 10.37 36.86 17.23
N GLU A 27 9.20 37.20 17.75
CA GLU A 27 8.39 36.30 18.55
C GLU A 27 7.68 35.29 17.62
N LEU A 28 8.14 34.07 17.63
CA LEU A 28 7.42 32.92 17.03
C LEU A 28 6.02 32.87 17.66
N PRO A 29 4.95 32.69 16.85
CA PRO A 29 3.61 32.52 17.42
C PRO A 29 3.63 31.43 18.49
N ASP A 30 3.03 31.67 19.64
CA ASP A 30 2.97 30.77 20.82
C ASP A 30 2.54 29.30 20.52
N ASN A 31 2.05 29.03 19.32
CA ASN A 31 1.62 27.71 18.87
C ASN A 31 2.69 26.93 18.07
N ARG A 32 3.90 27.47 17.87
CA ARG A 32 5.01 26.74 17.25
C ARG A 32 5.92 26.19 18.35
N THR A 33 5.70 24.95 18.72
CA THR A 33 6.67 24.22 19.55
C THR A 33 7.94 24.04 18.74
N GLU A 34 9.03 24.69 19.16
CA GLU A 34 10.34 24.47 18.57
C GLU A 34 10.72 23.00 18.74
N LEU A 35 11.15 22.36 17.65
CA LEU A 35 11.63 20.99 17.69
C LEU A 35 13.01 20.96 18.32
N THR A 36 13.11 20.23 19.40
CA THR A 36 14.35 20.03 20.19
C THR A 36 14.64 18.55 20.31
N PRO A 37 15.86 18.16 20.68
CA PRO A 37 16.20 16.76 20.95
C PRO A 37 15.24 16.06 21.93
N ASP A 38 14.65 16.78 22.88
CA ASP A 38 13.75 16.23 23.89
C ASP A 38 12.34 15.93 23.39
N ASN A 39 11.91 16.60 22.32
CA ASN A 39 10.55 16.45 21.77
C ASN A 39 10.49 15.98 20.31
N VAL A 40 11.63 15.78 19.67
CA VAL A 40 11.73 15.43 18.24
C VAL A 40 10.99 14.13 17.88
N SER A 41 10.86 13.19 18.80
CA SER A 41 10.10 11.95 18.57
C SER A 41 8.62 12.20 18.27
N LYS A 42 8.06 13.34 18.70
CA LYS A 42 6.64 13.67 18.46
C LYS A 42 6.34 13.95 16.99
N ILE A 43 7.30 14.48 16.22
CA ILE A 43 7.09 14.76 14.81
C ILE A 43 6.97 13.45 13.99
N LEU A 44 7.51 12.34 14.50
CA LEU A 44 7.43 11.04 13.83
C LEU A 44 6.00 10.47 13.78
N LEU A 45 5.05 11.01 14.55
CA LEU A 45 3.63 10.72 14.36
C LEU A 45 3.12 11.17 12.98
N ALA A 46 3.75 12.20 12.38
CA ALA A 46 3.47 12.67 11.03
C ALA A 46 4.39 12.04 9.96
N ALA A 47 5.27 11.10 10.34
CA ALA A 47 6.21 10.46 9.42
C ALA A 47 5.59 9.32 8.60
N TYR A 48 4.32 9.02 8.83
CA TYR A 48 3.57 7.99 8.11
C TYR A 48 2.57 8.66 7.16
N PRO A 49 2.50 8.24 5.88
CA PRO A 49 1.51 8.76 4.95
C PRO A 49 0.09 8.54 5.46
N THR A 50 -0.72 9.57 5.43
CA THR A 50 -2.12 9.52 5.88
C THR A 50 -3.10 9.15 4.77
N THR A 51 -2.62 8.73 3.62
CA THR A 51 -3.41 8.17 2.50
C THR A 51 -2.92 6.77 2.19
N ALA A 52 -3.84 5.81 2.09
CA ALA A 52 -3.53 4.42 1.72
C ALA A 52 -3.65 4.23 0.20
N ILE A 53 -2.91 3.24 -0.33
CA ILE A 53 -2.99 2.87 -1.76
C ILE A 53 -4.18 1.96 -2.08
N CYS A 54 -4.92 1.52 -1.07
CA CYS A 54 -5.88 0.42 -1.21
C CYS A 54 -6.93 0.69 -2.29
N GLU A 55 -7.67 1.80 -2.22
CA GLU A 55 -8.72 2.10 -3.19
C GLU A 55 -8.16 2.25 -4.60
N MET A 56 -7.14 3.11 -4.78
CA MET A 56 -6.60 3.36 -6.12
C MET A 56 -6.00 2.11 -6.75
N ALA A 57 -5.31 1.29 -5.97
CA ALA A 57 -4.68 0.08 -6.46
C ALA A 57 -5.68 -1.05 -6.75
N GLU A 58 -6.73 -1.21 -5.93
CA GLU A 58 -7.79 -2.17 -6.21
C GLU A 58 -8.63 -1.77 -7.42
N MET A 59 -8.99 -0.49 -7.56
CA MET A 59 -9.71 0.02 -8.73
C MET A 59 -8.91 -0.14 -10.02
N ALA A 60 -7.60 0.11 -9.97
CA ALA A 60 -6.71 -0.07 -11.12
C ALA A 60 -6.48 -1.55 -11.49
N SER A 61 -6.65 -2.48 -10.54
CA SER A 61 -6.37 -3.91 -10.71
C SER A 61 -7.50 -4.69 -11.40
N ASP A 62 -7.29 -5.98 -11.59
CA ASP A 62 -8.30 -6.93 -12.06
C ASP A 62 -9.19 -7.50 -10.95
N ASN A 63 -9.12 -6.92 -9.75
CA ASN A 63 -10.02 -7.23 -8.63
C ASN A 63 -11.34 -6.47 -8.69
N THR A 64 -11.53 -5.59 -9.66
CA THR A 64 -12.72 -4.74 -9.79
C THR A 64 -13.47 -5.03 -11.07
N ASP A 65 -14.78 -5.22 -10.95
CA ASP A 65 -15.74 -5.28 -12.04
C ASP A 65 -16.56 -3.98 -12.10
N ALA A 66 -17.09 -3.62 -13.27
CA ALA A 66 -18.02 -2.52 -13.43
C ALA A 66 -19.47 -3.04 -13.45
N TYR A 67 -20.33 -2.44 -12.64
CA TYR A 67 -21.76 -2.70 -12.62
C TYR A 67 -22.51 -1.79 -13.60
N PRO A 68 -23.78 -2.11 -13.95
CA PRO A 68 -24.58 -1.27 -14.85
C PRO A 68 -24.71 0.18 -14.38
N ASN A 69 -24.92 1.08 -15.34
CA ASN A 69 -25.02 2.53 -15.08
C ASN A 69 -26.22 2.95 -14.21
N ASN A 70 -27.16 2.05 -13.95
CA ASN A 70 -28.29 2.29 -13.05
C ASN A 70 -27.94 2.09 -11.55
N PHE A 71 -26.72 1.72 -11.24
CA PHE A 71 -26.24 1.80 -9.87
C PHE A 71 -26.10 3.27 -9.47
N SER A 72 -26.63 3.61 -8.31
CA SER A 72 -26.85 5.00 -7.91
C SER A 72 -25.60 5.72 -7.40
N ALA A 73 -24.61 5.00 -6.94
CA ALA A 73 -23.36 5.58 -6.47
C ALA A 73 -22.37 5.67 -7.63
N PHE A 74 -22.12 6.90 -8.05
CA PHE A 74 -21.09 7.22 -9.03
C PHE A 74 -20.02 8.07 -8.38
N ASN A 75 -18.81 7.56 -8.38
CA ASN A 75 -17.62 8.26 -7.95
C ASN A 75 -16.69 8.44 -9.16
N ARG A 76 -16.35 9.69 -9.47
CA ARG A 76 -15.50 10.04 -10.61
C ARG A 76 -14.11 9.48 -10.48
N LEU A 77 -13.53 9.57 -9.29
CA LEU A 77 -12.20 9.01 -9.00
C LEU A 77 -12.15 7.52 -9.32
N GLN A 78 -13.14 6.75 -8.84
CA GLN A 78 -13.20 5.30 -9.10
C GLN A 78 -13.31 4.98 -10.59
N GLU A 79 -14.08 5.77 -11.34
CA GLU A 79 -14.19 5.60 -12.80
C GLU A 79 -12.86 5.85 -13.49
N ASP A 80 -12.20 6.98 -13.19
CA ASP A 80 -10.91 7.35 -13.77
C ASP A 80 -9.85 6.26 -13.49
N LEU A 81 -9.76 5.81 -12.24
CA LEU A 81 -8.83 4.74 -11.84
C LEU A 81 -9.16 3.40 -12.52
N TYR A 82 -10.44 3.03 -12.60
CA TYR A 82 -10.86 1.81 -13.28
C TYR A 82 -10.52 1.83 -14.77
N LYS A 83 -10.64 2.98 -15.42
CA LYS A 83 -10.36 3.16 -16.85
C LYS A 83 -8.89 3.47 -17.15
N TRP A 84 -8.07 3.66 -16.10
CA TRP A 84 -6.69 4.13 -16.21
C TRP A 84 -6.59 5.50 -16.87
N GLU A 85 -7.55 6.36 -16.60
CA GLU A 85 -7.58 7.75 -17.04
C GLU A 85 -6.93 8.66 -15.99
N ASP A 86 -6.44 9.81 -16.42
CA ASP A 86 -5.91 10.82 -15.54
C ASP A 86 -7.04 11.43 -14.69
N SER A 87 -6.90 11.38 -13.36
CA SER A 87 -7.88 11.97 -12.47
C SER A 87 -7.45 13.36 -11.99
N SER A 88 -8.37 14.30 -12.04
CA SER A 88 -8.21 15.63 -11.44
C SER A 88 -8.78 15.72 -10.01
N GLU A 89 -9.34 14.64 -9.52
CA GLU A 89 -9.93 14.57 -8.18
C GLU A 89 -8.85 14.75 -7.10
N ARG A 90 -9.24 15.36 -5.97
CA ARG A 90 -8.36 15.70 -4.86
C ARG A 90 -8.87 15.20 -3.51
N GLU A 91 -9.91 14.38 -3.56
CA GLU A 91 -10.45 13.75 -2.37
C GLU A 91 -9.46 12.74 -1.77
N ASP A 92 -9.75 12.30 -0.56
CA ASP A 92 -9.06 11.18 0.06
C ASP A 92 -9.05 9.98 -0.91
N ASP A 93 -8.03 9.14 -0.84
CA ASP A 93 -7.80 8.01 -1.76
C ASP A 93 -7.39 8.40 -3.20
N SER A 94 -7.31 9.70 -3.54
CA SER A 94 -6.85 10.14 -4.87
C SER A 94 -5.32 10.05 -5.03
N PRO A 95 -4.81 9.92 -6.28
CA PRO A 95 -3.37 10.00 -6.53
C PRO A 95 -2.73 11.30 -6.02
N SER A 96 -3.45 12.44 -6.08
CA SER A 96 -2.94 13.70 -5.55
C SER A 96 -2.85 13.70 -4.03
N ALA A 97 -3.83 13.12 -3.32
CA ALA A 97 -3.79 12.98 -1.88
C ALA A 97 -2.63 12.08 -1.41
N LEU A 98 -2.41 10.94 -2.10
CA LEU A 98 -1.26 10.08 -1.83
C LEU A 98 0.07 10.80 -2.01
N TRP A 99 0.22 11.53 -3.13
CA TRP A 99 1.43 12.32 -3.41
C TRP A 99 1.70 13.33 -2.29
N GLU A 100 0.69 14.08 -1.90
CA GLU A 100 0.80 15.12 -0.88
C GLU A 100 1.11 14.51 0.50
N SER A 101 0.36 13.49 0.92
CA SER A 101 0.56 12.85 2.22
C SER A 101 1.95 12.19 2.36
N CYS A 102 2.46 11.57 1.29
CA CYS A 102 3.81 11.01 1.30
C CYS A 102 4.88 12.11 1.44
N TYR A 103 4.76 13.24 0.73
CA TYR A 103 5.76 14.31 0.86
C TYR A 103 5.63 15.08 2.19
N ILE A 104 4.45 15.16 2.80
CA ILE A 104 4.29 15.65 4.17
C ILE A 104 5.04 14.72 5.15
N ALA A 105 4.87 13.40 5.02
CA ALA A 105 5.58 12.43 5.85
C ALA A 105 7.11 12.52 5.65
N ILE A 106 7.58 12.66 4.42
CA ILE A 106 9.00 12.86 4.11
C ILE A 106 9.54 14.14 4.74
N ALA A 107 8.78 15.24 4.68
CA ALA A 107 9.18 16.50 5.30
C ALA A 107 9.31 16.36 6.83
N ALA A 108 8.38 15.64 7.48
CA ALA A 108 8.47 15.36 8.91
C ALA A 108 9.72 14.52 9.25
N CYS A 109 10.04 13.51 8.42
CA CYS A 109 11.27 12.72 8.57
C CYS A 109 12.52 13.60 8.43
N ASN A 110 12.57 14.47 7.42
CA ASN A 110 13.71 15.35 7.18
C ASN A 110 13.92 16.34 8.32
N GLN A 111 12.83 16.88 8.89
CA GLN A 111 12.91 17.74 10.08
C GLN A 111 13.46 16.98 11.29
N ALA A 112 12.98 15.76 11.54
CA ALA A 112 13.51 14.93 12.64
C ALA A 112 15.00 14.64 12.45
N LEU A 113 15.42 14.27 11.24
CA LEU A 113 16.82 14.00 10.91
C LEU A 113 17.69 15.23 11.07
N LYS A 114 17.19 16.41 10.71
CA LYS A 114 17.91 17.68 10.89
C LYS A 114 18.14 17.99 12.36
N VAL A 115 17.13 17.82 13.23
CA VAL A 115 17.30 18.01 14.69
C VAL A 115 18.34 17.04 15.27
N VAL A 116 18.32 15.78 14.82
CA VAL A 116 19.31 14.78 15.24
C VAL A 116 20.72 15.19 14.80
N GLU A 117 20.88 15.66 13.57
CA GLU A 117 22.15 16.14 13.02
C GLU A 117 22.67 17.36 13.78
N ASP A 118 21.82 18.38 13.99
CA ASP A 118 22.17 19.61 14.70
C ASP A 118 22.56 19.36 16.16
N ALA A 119 22.01 18.32 16.77
CA ALA A 119 22.41 17.84 18.10
C ALA A 119 23.74 17.05 18.10
N GLY A 120 24.39 16.86 16.94
CA GLY A 120 25.61 16.08 16.81
C GLY A 120 25.39 14.56 16.76
N SER A 121 24.20 14.12 16.41
CA SER A 121 23.80 12.70 16.28
C SER A 121 24.15 11.85 17.51
N PRO A 122 23.70 12.21 18.70
CA PRO A 122 24.00 11.43 19.91
C PRO A 122 23.26 10.08 19.86
N ALA A 123 23.86 9.02 20.43
CA ALA A 123 23.28 7.67 20.45
C ALA A 123 21.90 7.61 21.15
N SER A 124 21.56 8.56 22.00
CA SER A 124 20.22 8.67 22.62
C SER A 124 19.13 8.96 21.60
N LEU A 125 19.46 9.54 20.45
CA LEU A 125 18.55 9.84 19.35
C LEU A 125 18.58 8.80 18.21
N ASP A 126 19.37 7.72 18.35
CA ASP A 126 19.40 6.63 17.37
C ASP A 126 18.00 6.07 17.05
N PRO A 127 17.08 5.86 18.01
CA PRO A 127 15.72 5.38 17.71
C PRO A 127 14.95 6.33 16.81
N VAL A 128 15.04 7.64 17.07
CA VAL A 128 14.40 8.69 16.26
C VAL A 128 14.98 8.71 14.84
N LYS A 129 16.31 8.66 14.73
CA LYS A 129 17.02 8.60 13.44
C LYS A 129 16.63 7.36 12.66
N GLY A 130 16.59 6.22 13.33
CA GLY A 130 16.25 4.93 12.72
C GLY A 130 14.83 4.93 12.14
N GLU A 131 13.85 5.35 12.92
CA GLU A 131 12.46 5.42 12.47
C GLU A 131 12.30 6.45 11.35
N ALA A 132 12.87 7.65 11.46
CA ALA A 132 12.78 8.69 10.44
C ALA A 132 13.34 8.21 9.08
N LEU A 133 14.49 7.53 9.07
CA LEU A 133 15.08 6.99 7.84
C LEU A 133 14.18 5.91 7.21
N VAL A 134 13.67 4.97 8.00
CA VAL A 134 12.79 3.90 7.49
C VAL A 134 11.46 4.46 6.99
N CYS A 135 10.86 5.42 7.70
CA CYS A 135 9.64 6.11 7.27
C CYS A 135 9.85 6.88 5.95
N ARG A 136 10.99 7.58 5.81
CA ARG A 136 11.35 8.28 4.58
C ARG A 136 11.50 7.32 3.40
N ALA A 137 12.18 6.21 3.61
CA ALA A 137 12.30 5.14 2.63
C ALA A 137 10.92 4.58 2.24
N TYR A 138 10.04 4.33 3.22
CA TYR A 138 8.71 3.80 2.99
C TYR A 138 7.82 4.75 2.19
N ALA A 139 7.79 6.03 2.52
CA ALA A 139 6.99 7.01 1.79
C ALA A 139 7.46 7.15 0.33
N HIS A 140 8.79 7.20 0.07
CA HIS A 140 9.30 7.20 -1.29
C HIS A 140 9.02 5.88 -2.03
N PHE A 141 9.03 4.74 -1.34
CA PHE A 141 8.68 3.44 -1.92
C PHE A 141 7.21 3.39 -2.36
N GLN A 142 6.29 3.94 -1.56
CA GLN A 142 4.89 4.09 -1.92
C GLN A 142 4.73 4.94 -3.20
N LEU A 143 5.37 6.12 -3.23
CA LEU A 143 5.37 7.00 -4.41
C LEU A 143 5.93 6.31 -5.65
N ALA A 144 7.08 5.63 -5.54
CA ALA A 144 7.71 4.94 -6.65
C ALA A 144 6.79 3.84 -7.22
N ASN A 145 6.13 3.06 -6.35
CA ASN A 145 5.27 1.97 -6.80
C ASN A 145 4.00 2.45 -7.51
N ILE A 146 3.49 3.64 -7.19
CA ILE A 146 2.29 4.18 -7.84
C ILE A 146 2.66 5.02 -9.07
N PHE A 147 3.64 5.93 -8.96
CA PHE A 147 3.93 6.95 -9.97
C PHE A 147 5.09 6.62 -10.92
N CYS A 148 5.79 5.49 -10.73
CA CYS A 148 6.82 5.02 -11.64
C CYS A 148 6.45 3.66 -12.23
N LYS A 149 7.19 3.24 -13.26
CA LYS A 149 7.14 1.86 -13.75
C LYS A 149 7.59 0.89 -12.66
N ALA A 150 7.26 -0.41 -12.82
CA ALA A 150 7.94 -1.44 -12.04
C ALA A 150 9.44 -1.39 -12.32
N TYR A 151 10.25 -1.63 -11.28
CA TYR A 151 11.70 -1.59 -11.43
C TYR A 151 12.18 -2.66 -12.42
N SER A 152 13.05 -2.24 -13.33
CA SER A 152 13.76 -3.13 -14.25
C SER A 152 15.22 -2.68 -14.31
N SER A 153 16.14 -3.54 -13.96
CA SER A 153 17.58 -3.23 -14.04
C SER A 153 18.04 -2.84 -15.45
N ALA A 154 17.31 -3.28 -16.49
CA ALA A 154 17.60 -2.94 -17.87
C ALA A 154 17.25 -1.49 -18.24
N THR A 155 16.22 -0.92 -17.61
CA THR A 155 15.69 0.41 -18.00
C THR A 155 15.69 1.45 -16.88
N ALA A 156 15.90 1.05 -15.62
CA ALA A 156 15.79 1.94 -14.45
C ALA A 156 16.69 3.20 -14.52
N LYS A 157 17.81 3.14 -15.27
CA LYS A 157 18.71 4.28 -15.51
C LYS A 157 18.10 5.37 -16.40
N THR A 158 17.07 5.04 -17.15
CA THR A 158 16.39 5.94 -18.09
C THR A 158 14.91 6.13 -17.75
N ASP A 159 14.32 5.23 -16.99
CA ASP A 159 12.95 5.38 -16.51
C ASP A 159 12.87 6.51 -15.49
N LEU A 160 11.83 7.32 -15.61
CA LEU A 160 11.60 8.44 -14.71
C LEU A 160 11.30 7.95 -13.30
N GLY A 161 12.04 8.51 -12.35
CA GLY A 161 11.81 8.35 -10.92
C GLY A 161 10.78 9.33 -10.35
N ILE A 162 10.94 9.63 -9.08
CA ILE A 162 10.29 10.69 -8.33
C ILE A 162 11.36 11.52 -7.63
N PRO A 163 11.09 12.80 -7.27
CA PRO A 163 12.03 13.56 -6.45
C PRO A 163 12.29 12.85 -5.12
N TYR A 164 13.55 12.51 -4.85
CA TYR A 164 13.96 11.91 -3.57
C TYR A 164 14.45 13.02 -2.63
N MET A 165 13.64 13.37 -1.64
CA MET A 165 13.87 14.51 -0.76
C MET A 165 14.60 14.10 0.51
N LYS A 166 15.80 14.68 0.74
CA LYS A 166 16.64 14.39 1.93
C LYS A 166 16.78 15.56 2.88
N ASP A 167 16.52 16.76 2.40
CA ASP A 167 16.75 17.99 3.13
C ASP A 167 15.44 18.67 3.52
N VAL A 168 15.50 19.52 4.53
CA VAL A 168 14.39 20.39 4.92
C VAL A 168 14.22 21.48 3.86
N GLU A 169 13.01 21.62 3.32
CA GLU A 169 12.71 22.69 2.38
C GLU A 169 12.71 24.06 3.05
N THR A 170 13.47 24.97 2.50
CA THR A 170 13.57 26.38 2.95
C THR A 170 13.03 27.37 1.92
N THR A 171 12.69 26.89 0.71
CA THR A 171 12.25 27.72 -0.41
C THR A 171 10.77 27.47 -0.71
N VAL A 172 10.02 28.54 -0.94
CA VAL A 172 8.62 28.44 -1.33
C VAL A 172 8.52 27.99 -2.80
N LEU A 173 7.76 26.94 -3.07
CA LEU A 173 7.52 26.37 -4.40
C LEU A 173 8.79 25.99 -5.17
N PRO A 174 9.70 25.21 -4.60
CA PRO A 174 10.89 24.78 -5.31
C PRO A 174 10.54 23.84 -6.48
N SER A 175 11.43 23.80 -7.47
CA SER A 175 11.31 22.87 -8.59
C SER A 175 12.31 21.75 -8.41
N TYR A 176 11.86 20.50 -8.41
CA TYR A 176 12.69 19.33 -8.31
C TYR A 176 12.59 18.48 -9.58
N ASP A 177 13.73 17.93 -10.00
CA ASP A 177 13.74 16.94 -11.06
C ASP A 177 13.29 15.57 -10.51
N ARG A 178 12.66 14.78 -11.35
CA ARG A 178 12.23 13.43 -10.98
C ARG A 178 13.40 12.47 -10.77
N GLY A 179 14.51 12.72 -11.44
CA GLY A 179 15.63 11.80 -11.45
C GLY A 179 15.30 10.45 -12.12
N THR A 180 16.16 9.48 -11.93
CA THR A 180 15.99 8.13 -12.46
C THR A 180 15.36 7.19 -11.44
N LEU A 181 14.68 6.16 -11.92
CA LEU A 181 14.12 5.13 -11.05
C LEU A 181 15.23 4.36 -10.32
N GLU A 182 16.39 4.19 -10.94
CA GLU A 182 17.57 3.57 -10.30
C GLU A 182 18.00 4.38 -9.06
N ASP A 183 18.10 5.71 -9.19
CA ASP A 183 18.50 6.58 -8.07
C ASP A 183 17.49 6.53 -6.93
N VAL A 184 16.19 6.48 -7.24
CA VAL A 184 15.14 6.36 -6.23
C VAL A 184 15.31 5.07 -5.44
N TYR A 185 15.48 3.91 -6.11
CA TYR A 185 15.64 2.63 -5.42
C TYR A 185 16.91 2.54 -4.61
N LYS A 186 18.05 3.07 -5.11
CA LYS A 186 19.31 3.16 -4.35
C LYS A 186 19.17 4.02 -3.09
N ASN A 187 18.45 5.14 -3.18
CA ASN A 187 18.23 6.00 -2.03
C ASN A 187 17.29 5.36 -1.00
N ILE A 188 16.23 4.66 -1.44
CA ILE A 188 15.35 3.87 -0.56
C ILE A 188 16.17 2.82 0.18
N GLU A 189 17.01 2.05 -0.53
CA GLU A 189 17.89 1.04 0.05
C GLU A 189 18.81 1.64 1.11
N ALA A 190 19.48 2.75 0.78
CA ALA A 190 20.41 3.41 1.68
C ALA A 190 19.73 3.86 3.00
N ASP A 191 18.55 4.51 2.90
CA ASP A 191 17.80 4.94 4.08
C ASP A 191 17.29 3.75 4.89
N LEU A 192 16.75 2.73 4.23
CA LEU A 192 16.22 1.54 4.88
C LEU A 192 17.31 0.79 5.66
N LEU A 193 18.46 0.53 5.04
CA LEU A 193 19.57 -0.19 5.68
C LEU A 193 20.19 0.64 6.82
N ALA A 194 20.38 1.95 6.63
CA ALA A 194 20.93 2.82 7.66
C ALA A 194 19.96 2.97 8.86
N GLY A 195 18.65 2.96 8.60
CA GLY A 195 17.64 3.17 9.64
C GLY A 195 17.33 1.92 10.46
N MET A 196 17.21 0.74 9.83
CA MET A 196 16.68 -0.45 10.49
C MET A 196 17.53 -0.95 11.67
N ASP A 197 18.85 -0.75 11.65
CA ASP A 197 19.74 -1.16 12.73
C ASP A 197 19.65 -0.24 13.96
N LEU A 198 19.15 1.00 13.76
CA LEU A 198 18.99 2.00 14.82
C LEU A 198 17.64 1.89 15.54
N ILE A 199 16.66 1.21 14.95
CA ILE A 199 15.31 1.05 15.54
C ILE A 199 15.40 0.34 16.89
N ARG A 200 14.62 0.85 17.84
CA ARG A 200 14.44 0.28 19.18
C ARG A 200 12.95 0.13 19.49
N ASP A 201 12.50 -1.11 19.66
CA ASP A 201 11.08 -1.43 19.85
C ASP A 201 10.55 -1.01 21.22
N ASP A 202 11.45 -0.87 22.19
CA ASP A 202 11.14 -0.54 23.61
C ASP A 202 10.81 0.93 23.87
N VAL A 203 11.01 1.80 22.86
CA VAL A 203 10.66 3.24 22.99
C VAL A 203 9.21 3.56 22.65
N TYR A 204 8.48 2.62 22.06
CA TYR A 204 7.11 2.85 21.58
C TYR A 204 6.06 2.39 22.60
N SER A 205 5.08 3.25 22.88
CA SER A 205 3.93 2.88 23.73
C SER A 205 2.96 1.95 23.00
N VAL A 206 2.80 2.11 21.68
CA VAL A 206 1.98 1.25 20.82
C VAL A 206 2.81 0.83 19.60
N PRO A 207 3.66 -0.21 19.73
CA PRO A 207 4.68 -0.54 18.73
C PRO A 207 4.13 -0.82 17.31
N LYS A 208 2.89 -1.30 17.20
CA LYS A 208 2.31 -1.66 15.89
C LYS A 208 1.98 -0.45 14.99
N TYR A 209 1.97 0.75 15.54
CA TYR A 209 1.79 2.00 14.79
C TYR A 209 3.12 2.69 14.45
N HIS A 210 4.24 2.00 14.70
CA HIS A 210 5.59 2.47 14.41
C HIS A 210 6.37 1.38 13.66
N PHE A 211 7.41 1.77 12.96
CA PHE A 211 8.35 0.80 12.43
C PHE A 211 9.14 0.15 13.56
N THR A 212 8.67 -1.01 14.02
CA THR A 212 9.49 -1.92 14.80
C THR A 212 10.54 -2.58 13.93
N ARG A 213 11.56 -3.23 14.53
CA ARG A 213 12.54 -4.00 13.74
C ARG A 213 11.90 -5.02 12.82
N LYS A 214 10.90 -5.77 13.32
CA LYS A 214 10.19 -6.75 12.49
C LYS A 214 9.43 -6.10 11.34
N ALA A 215 8.79 -4.95 11.56
CA ALA A 215 8.14 -4.20 10.50
C ALA A 215 9.14 -3.70 9.44
N ALA A 216 10.30 -3.20 9.87
CA ALA A 216 11.37 -2.79 8.96
C ALA A 216 11.94 -3.96 8.16
N TYR A 217 12.09 -5.16 8.77
CA TYR A 217 12.50 -6.36 8.04
C TYR A 217 11.44 -6.84 7.05
N ALA A 218 10.14 -6.75 7.37
CA ALA A 218 9.08 -7.05 6.42
C ALA A 218 9.06 -6.07 5.26
N PHE A 219 9.28 -4.79 5.53
CA PHE A 219 9.46 -3.78 4.48
C PHE A 219 10.69 -4.09 3.61
N ALA A 220 11.83 -4.43 4.20
CA ALA A 220 13.03 -4.81 3.46
C ALA A 220 12.78 -6.05 2.56
N ALA A 221 12.07 -7.07 3.06
CA ALA A 221 11.72 -8.24 2.28
C ALA A 221 10.87 -7.85 1.05
N ARG A 222 9.85 -7.00 1.21
CA ARG A 222 9.04 -6.50 0.08
C ARG A 222 9.85 -5.59 -0.84
N PHE A 223 10.70 -4.73 -0.31
CA PHE A 223 11.56 -3.85 -1.10
C PHE A 223 12.47 -4.65 -2.03
N TYR A 224 13.23 -5.61 -1.50
CA TYR A 224 14.13 -6.45 -2.30
C TYR A 224 13.39 -7.37 -3.25
N LEU A 225 12.15 -7.78 -2.93
CA LEU A 225 11.31 -8.50 -3.87
C LEU A 225 11.00 -7.69 -5.13
N TYR A 226 10.91 -6.37 -5.00
CA TYR A 226 10.61 -5.44 -6.10
C TYR A 226 11.88 -4.91 -6.77
N TYR A 227 12.99 -4.88 -6.06
CA TYR A 227 14.30 -4.39 -6.54
C TYR A 227 15.10 -5.51 -7.19
N VAL A 228 14.56 -6.10 -8.27
CA VAL A 228 15.16 -7.28 -8.91
C VAL A 228 16.50 -6.95 -9.57
N GLN A 229 17.56 -7.66 -9.14
CA GLN A 229 18.90 -7.55 -9.69
C GLN A 229 19.16 -8.58 -10.79
N PRO A 230 20.04 -8.29 -11.77
CA PRO A 230 20.33 -9.22 -12.87
C PRO A 230 20.88 -10.58 -12.43
N ASP A 231 21.61 -10.61 -11.31
CA ASP A 231 22.22 -11.80 -10.72
C ASP A 231 21.32 -12.51 -9.69
N LEU A 232 20.08 -12.03 -9.51
CA LEU A 232 19.08 -12.52 -8.57
C LEU A 232 19.52 -12.44 -7.09
N SER A 233 20.56 -11.68 -6.76
CA SER A 233 21.07 -11.51 -5.38
C SER A 233 20.04 -10.87 -4.45
N ASN A 234 19.10 -10.07 -5.00
CA ASN A 234 17.99 -9.50 -4.25
C ASN A 234 17.13 -10.57 -3.55
N TYR A 235 16.98 -11.76 -4.12
CA TYR A 235 16.17 -12.82 -3.50
C TYR A 235 16.85 -13.43 -2.27
N ASP A 236 18.17 -13.39 -2.18
CA ASP A 236 18.87 -13.75 -0.93
C ASP A 236 18.55 -12.76 0.19
N GLU A 237 18.46 -11.47 -0.14
CA GLU A 237 18.04 -10.43 0.80
C GLU A 237 16.57 -10.60 1.24
N VAL A 238 15.67 -10.92 0.31
CA VAL A 238 14.27 -11.23 0.64
C VAL A 238 14.21 -12.35 1.67
N ILE A 239 14.90 -13.46 1.43
CA ILE A 239 14.93 -14.62 2.32
C ILE A 239 15.53 -14.23 3.67
N ARG A 240 16.66 -13.53 3.67
CA ARG A 240 17.35 -13.09 4.88
C ARG A 240 16.47 -12.25 5.79
N PHE A 241 15.75 -11.28 5.22
CA PHE A 241 14.88 -10.41 6.00
C PHE A 241 13.57 -11.09 6.40
N ALA A 242 12.98 -11.89 5.52
CA ALA A 242 11.80 -12.68 5.86
C ALA A 242 12.08 -13.68 6.99
N ASP A 243 13.25 -14.31 7.01
CA ASP A 243 13.65 -15.21 8.10
C ASP A 243 13.72 -14.48 9.46
N ARG A 244 14.13 -13.21 9.49
CA ARG A 244 14.12 -12.40 10.72
C ARG A 244 12.72 -12.07 11.20
N VAL A 245 11.74 -12.01 10.31
CA VAL A 245 10.32 -11.81 10.66
C VAL A 245 9.69 -13.10 11.13
N LEU A 246 9.85 -14.17 10.36
CA LEU A 246 9.13 -15.44 10.51
C LEU A 246 9.78 -16.37 11.54
N GLY A 247 11.08 -16.19 11.79
CA GLY A 247 11.84 -17.06 12.68
C GLY A 247 11.94 -18.49 12.16
N ASN A 248 12.17 -19.43 13.08
CA ASN A 248 12.36 -20.84 12.76
C ASN A 248 11.04 -21.61 12.54
N ASN A 249 9.90 -21.00 12.89
CA ASN A 249 8.58 -21.62 12.77
C ASN A 249 7.57 -20.59 12.25
N ALA A 250 7.45 -20.49 10.94
CA ALA A 250 6.53 -19.58 10.28
C ALA A 250 5.07 -19.82 10.68
N SER A 251 4.66 -21.09 10.86
CA SER A 251 3.28 -21.44 11.23
C SER A 251 2.85 -20.89 12.60
N ALA A 252 3.81 -20.57 13.49
CA ALA A 252 3.50 -20.01 14.79
C ALA A 252 3.24 -18.49 14.78
N VAL A 253 3.56 -17.81 13.68
CA VAL A 253 3.50 -16.35 13.60
C VAL A 253 2.54 -15.83 12.54
N VAL A 254 2.10 -16.68 11.60
CA VAL A 254 1.05 -16.33 10.64
C VAL A 254 -0.30 -16.19 11.33
N ARG A 255 -1.21 -15.49 10.70
CA ARG A 255 -2.54 -15.19 11.24
C ARG A 255 -3.38 -16.46 11.44
N ASP A 256 -4.10 -16.52 12.53
CA ASP A 256 -5.17 -17.51 12.76
C ASP A 256 -6.42 -17.11 11.96
N TRP A 257 -6.44 -17.51 10.69
CA TRP A 257 -7.54 -17.20 9.79
C TRP A 257 -8.80 -17.99 10.11
N GLU A 258 -8.69 -19.17 10.74
CA GLU A 258 -9.83 -19.97 11.17
C GLU A 258 -10.62 -19.24 12.25
N SER A 259 -9.95 -18.78 13.30
CA SER A 259 -10.58 -18.00 14.37
C SER A 259 -11.15 -16.68 13.85
N LEU A 260 -10.44 -16.00 12.95
CA LEU A 260 -10.92 -14.76 12.33
C LEU A 260 -12.17 -14.99 11.49
N GLY A 261 -12.18 -16.06 10.68
CA GLY A 261 -13.33 -16.44 9.83
C GLY A 261 -14.55 -16.96 10.59
N ALA A 262 -14.37 -17.32 11.85
CA ALA A 262 -15.47 -17.72 12.75
C ALA A 262 -16.21 -16.52 13.38
N LEU A 263 -15.65 -15.32 13.27
CA LEU A 263 -16.28 -14.10 13.79
C LEU A 263 -17.49 -13.68 12.95
N ASP A 264 -18.33 -12.80 13.52
CA ASP A 264 -19.42 -12.18 12.76
C ASP A 264 -18.85 -11.29 11.64
N LEU A 265 -19.13 -11.68 10.40
CA LEU A 265 -18.66 -10.98 9.20
C LEU A 265 -19.64 -9.86 8.74
N ASN A 266 -20.79 -9.69 9.41
CA ASN A 266 -21.79 -8.69 9.00
C ASN A 266 -21.60 -7.31 9.64
N GLY A 267 -20.58 -7.11 10.45
CA GLY A 267 -20.31 -5.85 11.13
C GLY A 267 -18.81 -5.56 11.23
N ASP A 268 -18.45 -4.77 12.21
CA ASP A 268 -17.06 -4.32 12.41
C ASP A 268 -16.23 -5.28 13.28
N VAL A 269 -16.80 -6.39 13.76
CA VAL A 269 -16.11 -7.34 14.66
C VAL A 269 -14.91 -7.98 13.97
N ALA A 270 -15.09 -8.55 12.79
CA ALA A 270 -14.02 -9.20 12.05
C ALA A 270 -12.99 -8.19 11.52
N PRO A 271 -13.36 -7.03 10.91
CA PRO A 271 -12.39 -6.02 10.52
C PRO A 271 -11.57 -5.48 11.70
N ASN A 272 -12.20 -5.22 12.85
CA ASN A 272 -11.49 -4.77 14.04
C ASN A 272 -10.49 -5.82 14.56
N ALA A 273 -10.87 -7.10 14.54
CA ALA A 273 -9.97 -8.19 14.91
C ALA A 273 -8.81 -8.36 13.90
N TYR A 274 -9.06 -8.07 12.64
CA TYR A 274 -8.03 -8.12 11.60
C TYR A 274 -6.91 -7.09 11.85
N VAL A 275 -7.26 -5.86 12.18
CA VAL A 275 -6.33 -4.74 12.42
C VAL A 275 -5.98 -4.54 13.90
N ASP A 276 -6.32 -5.50 14.77
CA ASP A 276 -6.00 -5.40 16.19
C ASP A 276 -4.47 -5.37 16.41
N ALA A 277 -4.00 -4.40 17.19
CA ALA A 277 -2.59 -4.24 17.50
C ALA A 277 -2.03 -5.38 18.35
N SER A 278 -2.86 -6.13 19.06
CA SER A 278 -2.46 -7.34 19.80
C SER A 278 -2.22 -8.55 18.90
N ASN A 279 -2.74 -8.54 17.65
CA ASN A 279 -2.53 -9.63 16.72
C ASN A 279 -1.06 -9.68 16.26
N SER A 280 -0.38 -10.78 16.55
CA SER A 280 1.05 -10.95 16.26
C SER A 280 1.37 -10.90 14.78
N ALA A 281 0.42 -11.26 13.90
CA ALA A 281 0.59 -11.23 12.46
C ALA A 281 0.68 -9.79 11.90
N ASN A 282 0.10 -8.79 12.57
CA ASN A 282 0.26 -7.40 12.21
C ASN A 282 1.66 -6.90 12.59
N LEU A 283 2.39 -6.35 11.65
CA LEU A 283 3.74 -5.81 11.86
C LEU A 283 3.74 -4.28 11.85
N LEU A 284 3.01 -3.68 10.92
CA LEU A 284 2.77 -2.24 10.85
C LEU A 284 1.31 -1.96 10.52
N LEU A 285 0.67 -1.17 11.36
CA LEU A 285 -0.67 -0.62 11.15
C LEU A 285 -0.55 0.87 10.86
N VAL A 286 -1.21 1.34 9.82
CA VAL A 286 -1.21 2.76 9.42
C VAL A 286 -2.64 3.25 9.34
N SER A 287 -2.94 4.31 10.10
CA SER A 287 -4.21 5.02 9.96
C SER A 287 -4.16 5.93 8.73
N ALA A 288 -5.18 5.87 7.89
CA ALA A 288 -5.27 6.67 6.67
C ALA A 288 -6.66 7.28 6.52
N HIS A 289 -6.70 8.54 6.09
CA HIS A 289 -7.94 9.18 5.64
C HIS A 289 -8.41 8.45 4.38
N SER A 290 -9.58 7.83 4.44
CA SER A 290 -10.07 6.98 3.36
C SER A 290 -11.54 6.64 3.59
N TYR A 291 -12.26 6.48 2.50
CA TYR A 291 -13.62 5.91 2.49
C TYR A 291 -13.65 4.45 2.00
N TRP A 292 -12.50 3.85 1.80
CA TRP A 292 -12.37 2.49 1.27
C TRP A 292 -13.11 1.44 2.11
N GLY A 293 -13.08 1.54 3.44
CA GLY A 293 -13.86 0.68 4.32
C GLY A 293 -15.36 0.80 4.09
N TYR A 294 -15.86 1.99 3.75
CA TYR A 294 -17.26 2.21 3.43
C TYR A 294 -17.65 1.57 2.08
N VAL A 295 -16.80 1.66 1.08
CA VAL A 295 -17.02 1.04 -0.25
C VAL A 295 -17.18 -0.47 -0.13
N HIS A 296 -16.42 -1.11 0.75
CA HIS A 296 -16.45 -2.56 0.97
C HIS A 296 -17.30 -3.01 2.17
N ALA A 297 -17.81 -2.08 2.96
CA ALA A 297 -18.77 -2.43 4.02
C ALA A 297 -20.10 -2.90 3.42
N PRO A 298 -20.91 -3.63 4.21
CA PRO A 298 -22.24 -4.01 3.79
C PRO A 298 -23.13 -2.84 3.33
N TYR A 299 -22.83 -1.62 3.74
CA TYR A 299 -23.59 -0.41 3.40
C TYR A 299 -23.16 0.22 2.06
N GLY A 300 -21.97 -0.04 1.58
CA GLY A 300 -21.43 0.43 0.29
C GLY A 300 -22.05 -0.30 -0.91
N LEU A 301 -23.29 -0.66 -0.79
CA LEU A 301 -24.06 -1.31 -1.83
C LEU A 301 -24.57 -0.29 -2.83
N GLY A 302 -24.37 -0.62 -4.06
CA GLY A 302 -24.72 0.27 -5.15
C GLY A 302 -23.53 0.97 -5.78
N GLU A 303 -22.32 0.79 -5.24
CA GLU A 303 -21.10 1.22 -5.91
C GLU A 303 -20.98 0.56 -7.27
N ARG A 304 -20.70 1.39 -8.27
CA ARG A 304 -20.59 0.93 -9.66
C ARG A 304 -19.35 0.07 -9.87
N TYR A 305 -18.28 0.35 -9.15
CA TYR A 305 -17.01 -0.35 -9.24
C TYR A 305 -16.76 -1.10 -7.94
N ALA A 306 -16.67 -2.41 -8.02
CA ALA A 306 -16.49 -3.25 -6.84
C ALA A 306 -15.93 -4.62 -7.19
N HIS A 307 -15.55 -5.39 -6.17
CA HIS A 307 -15.20 -6.80 -6.33
C HIS A 307 -16.48 -7.60 -6.62
N GLY A 308 -16.78 -7.73 -7.89
CA GLY A 308 -18.00 -8.35 -8.38
C GLY A 308 -17.87 -9.87 -8.61
N PRO A 309 -18.91 -10.51 -9.17
CA PRO A 309 -18.92 -11.96 -9.38
C PRO A 309 -17.86 -12.45 -10.36
N LEU A 310 -17.42 -11.63 -11.33
CA LEU A 310 -16.37 -12.02 -12.27
C LEU A 310 -15.00 -12.03 -11.60
N ALA A 311 -14.67 -10.98 -10.87
CA ALA A 311 -13.46 -10.93 -10.06
C ALA A 311 -13.46 -12.04 -9.01
N ALA A 312 -14.64 -12.38 -8.43
CA ALA A 312 -14.78 -13.46 -7.47
C ALA A 312 -14.45 -14.84 -8.06
N MET A 313 -14.79 -15.09 -9.32
CA MET A 313 -14.44 -16.36 -10.00
C MET A 313 -12.93 -16.55 -10.17
N GLU A 314 -12.17 -15.48 -10.12
CA GLU A 314 -10.71 -15.52 -10.20
C GLU A 314 -10.04 -15.39 -8.82
N THR A 315 -10.80 -15.22 -7.77
CA THR A 315 -10.31 -15.03 -6.40
C THR A 315 -10.98 -16.00 -5.44
N CYS A 316 -11.83 -15.52 -4.58
CA CYS A 316 -12.45 -16.24 -3.50
C CYS A 316 -13.43 -17.36 -3.94
N ARG A 317 -13.94 -17.29 -5.14
CA ARG A 317 -14.77 -18.33 -5.75
C ARG A 317 -14.02 -19.15 -6.80
N SER A 318 -12.72 -18.91 -6.95
CA SER A 318 -11.91 -19.72 -7.84
C SER A 318 -11.70 -21.10 -7.25
N SER A 319 -11.65 -22.11 -8.11
CA SER A 319 -11.09 -23.41 -7.76
C SER A 319 -9.57 -23.31 -7.71
N GLY A 320 -8.98 -23.90 -6.69
CA GLY A 320 -7.54 -23.96 -6.49
C GLY A 320 -7.13 -25.36 -6.03
N LEU A 321 -5.83 -25.59 -5.89
CA LEU A 321 -5.32 -26.82 -5.30
C LEU A 321 -5.76 -27.01 -3.84
N TRP A 322 -6.23 -25.95 -3.21
CA TRP A 322 -6.80 -25.97 -1.86
C TRP A 322 -8.31 -26.26 -1.82
N GLY A 323 -8.92 -26.61 -2.92
CA GLY A 323 -10.31 -27.00 -3.04
C GLY A 323 -11.15 -26.10 -3.92
N ASP A 324 -12.35 -26.56 -4.20
CA ASP A 324 -13.31 -25.85 -5.03
C ASP A 324 -14.24 -24.97 -4.19
N TYR A 325 -14.60 -23.83 -4.74
CA TYR A 325 -15.70 -23.05 -4.20
C TYR A 325 -17.01 -23.84 -4.30
N SER A 326 -17.63 -24.14 -3.19
CA SER A 326 -19.00 -24.67 -3.16
C SER A 326 -19.99 -23.62 -2.69
N SER A 327 -21.24 -23.72 -3.14
CA SER A 327 -22.34 -22.84 -2.73
C SER A 327 -22.61 -22.85 -1.20
N ASN A 328 -22.01 -23.81 -0.49
CA ASN A 328 -22.21 -24.00 0.95
C ASN A 328 -21.17 -23.29 1.83
N LYS A 329 -20.44 -22.30 1.33
CA LYS A 329 -19.48 -21.45 2.07
C LYS A 329 -18.24 -22.17 2.64
N ALA A 330 -18.22 -23.49 2.68
CA ALA A 330 -17.28 -24.24 3.50
C ALA A 330 -15.99 -24.63 2.77
N ALA A 331 -15.91 -24.36 1.47
CA ALA A 331 -15.05 -25.25 0.72
C ALA A 331 -13.57 -24.86 0.69
N SER A 332 -13.17 -23.60 0.51
CA SER A 332 -11.76 -23.39 0.23
C SER A 332 -11.01 -22.51 1.22
N VAL A 333 -11.59 -21.45 1.71
CA VAL A 333 -10.88 -20.50 2.58
C VAL A 333 -11.66 -20.16 3.86
N TYR A 334 -10.95 -19.82 4.93
CA TYR A 334 -11.59 -19.52 6.20
C TYR A 334 -12.26 -18.15 6.19
N TYR A 335 -11.63 -17.14 5.62
CA TYR A 335 -12.06 -15.75 5.76
C TYR A 335 -12.61 -15.20 4.44
N LEU A 336 -13.87 -15.55 4.12
CA LEU A 336 -14.58 -15.02 2.97
C LEU A 336 -16.10 -15.04 3.15
N TYR A 337 -16.71 -13.91 2.92
CA TYR A 337 -18.15 -13.76 2.91
C TYR A 337 -18.63 -13.09 1.62
N PRO A 338 -19.18 -13.85 0.66
CA PRO A 338 -19.89 -13.26 -0.45
C PRO A 338 -21.22 -12.71 0.06
N TRP A 339 -21.40 -11.40 -0.04
CA TRP A 339 -22.60 -10.74 0.40
C TRP A 339 -23.44 -10.22 -0.78
N SER A 340 -24.78 -10.35 -0.68
CA SER A 340 -25.73 -9.83 -1.67
C SER A 340 -26.82 -9.07 -0.95
N ASN A 341 -27.08 -7.85 -1.39
CA ASN A 341 -28.04 -6.94 -0.77
C ASN A 341 -29.49 -7.23 -1.17
N SER A 342 -29.70 -7.73 -2.36
CA SER A 342 -31.03 -8.06 -2.84
C SER A 342 -30.98 -9.10 -3.94
N SER A 343 -32.10 -9.77 -4.16
CA SER A 343 -32.27 -10.70 -5.28
C SER A 343 -32.16 -10.01 -6.66
N ALA A 344 -32.21 -8.69 -6.70
CA ALA A 344 -32.14 -7.89 -7.93
C ALA A 344 -30.74 -7.38 -8.28
N LEU A 345 -29.79 -7.47 -7.33
CA LEU A 345 -28.44 -6.96 -7.51
C LEU A 345 -27.42 -8.11 -7.59
N PRO A 346 -26.41 -8.02 -8.48
CA PRO A 346 -25.32 -8.97 -8.53
C PRO A 346 -24.60 -9.05 -7.18
N THR A 347 -24.16 -10.25 -6.83
CA THR A 347 -23.44 -10.47 -5.58
C THR A 347 -22.13 -9.69 -5.58
N LYS A 348 -21.92 -8.89 -4.55
CA LYS A 348 -20.67 -8.22 -4.23
C LYS A 348 -19.89 -9.10 -3.26
N VAL A 349 -18.62 -9.27 -3.48
CA VAL A 349 -17.76 -9.95 -2.52
C VAL A 349 -17.14 -8.93 -1.59
N ILE A 350 -17.34 -9.15 -0.32
CA ILE A 350 -16.79 -8.32 0.74
C ILE A 350 -15.87 -9.20 1.56
N LEU A 351 -14.60 -8.85 1.60
CA LEU A 351 -13.66 -9.41 2.55
C LEU A 351 -13.50 -8.39 3.68
N GLN A 352 -13.96 -8.76 4.86
CA GLN A 352 -14.04 -7.84 5.99
C GLN A 352 -12.68 -7.67 6.66
N LYS A 353 -11.78 -6.94 6.02
CA LYS A 353 -10.46 -6.59 6.54
C LYS A 353 -10.33 -5.12 6.90
N VAL A 354 -11.20 -4.27 6.36
CA VAL A 354 -11.11 -2.82 6.47
C VAL A 354 -12.38 -2.29 7.08
N ALA A 355 -12.32 -1.90 8.35
CA ALA A 355 -13.39 -1.17 9.02
C ALA A 355 -13.35 0.30 8.61
N GLN A 356 -14.52 0.92 8.53
CA GLN A 356 -14.65 2.36 8.36
C GLN A 356 -14.83 3.02 9.72
N TYR A 357 -13.84 3.80 10.11
CA TYR A 357 -13.91 4.61 11.32
C TYR A 357 -14.35 6.04 10.99
N LYS A 358 -14.95 6.69 11.96
CA LYS A 358 -15.38 8.10 11.85
C LYS A 358 -14.86 8.86 13.05
N GLU A 359 -14.11 9.91 12.79
CA GLU A 359 -13.59 10.80 13.80
C GLU A 359 -14.28 12.17 13.70
N MET A 360 -14.78 12.66 14.81
CA MET A 360 -15.35 14.00 14.86
C MET A 360 -14.21 15.03 15.00
N VAL A 361 -13.93 15.73 13.92
CA VAL A 361 -12.82 16.69 13.85
C VAL A 361 -13.22 18.06 14.38
N ASP A 362 -14.46 18.47 14.11
CA ASP A 362 -15.04 19.71 14.63
C ASP A 362 -16.41 19.45 15.23
N PRO A 363 -16.51 19.35 16.56
CA PRO A 363 -17.80 19.13 17.23
C PRO A 363 -18.78 20.31 17.06
N VAL A 364 -18.30 21.53 16.78
CA VAL A 364 -19.13 22.73 16.63
C VAL A 364 -19.72 22.76 15.22
N ALA A 365 -18.92 22.48 14.20
CA ALA A 365 -19.38 22.38 12.82
C ALA A 365 -20.01 21.02 12.48
N GLY A 366 -19.87 20.02 13.36
CA GLY A 366 -20.31 18.65 13.10
C GLY A 366 -19.50 17.94 12.01
N THR A 367 -18.26 18.38 11.76
CA THR A 367 -17.41 17.82 10.71
C THR A 367 -16.86 16.47 11.17
N ILE A 368 -17.08 15.45 10.35
CA ILE A 368 -16.62 14.08 10.59
C ILE A 368 -15.65 13.70 9.44
N ASN A 369 -14.47 13.22 9.79
CA ASN A 369 -13.55 12.61 8.85
C ASN A 369 -13.66 11.08 8.91
N GLY A 370 -13.66 10.46 7.73
CA GLY A 370 -13.55 9.01 7.61
C GLY A 370 -12.08 8.57 7.63
N HIS A 371 -11.77 7.48 8.31
CA HIS A 371 -10.47 6.85 8.22
C HIS A 371 -10.56 5.33 8.30
N ILE A 372 -9.51 4.69 7.81
CA ILE A 372 -9.30 3.25 7.91
C ILE A 372 -8.01 2.98 8.66
N ILE A 373 -7.86 1.76 9.16
CA ILE A 373 -6.56 1.23 9.59
C ILE A 373 -6.13 0.19 8.57
N ASN A 374 -4.97 0.41 7.96
CA ASN A 374 -4.39 -0.48 6.98
C ASN A 374 -3.28 -1.32 7.64
N ALA A 375 -3.34 -2.65 7.48
CA ALA A 375 -2.24 -3.55 7.86
C ALA A 375 -1.15 -3.51 6.76
N ALA A 376 -0.28 -2.48 6.82
CA ALA A 376 0.70 -2.19 5.78
C ALA A 376 1.73 -3.32 5.59
N PHE A 377 2.10 -4.00 6.68
CA PHE A 377 2.97 -5.18 6.67
C PHE A 377 2.45 -6.24 7.62
N THR A 378 2.42 -7.49 7.15
CA THR A 378 1.99 -8.67 7.92
C THR A 378 2.98 -9.81 7.77
N THR A 379 2.96 -10.74 8.71
CA THR A 379 3.74 -11.99 8.62
C THR A 379 3.26 -12.86 7.45
N ASP A 380 1.95 -12.86 7.17
CA ASP A 380 1.35 -13.63 6.07
C ASP A 380 1.90 -13.18 4.71
N GLU A 381 1.94 -11.87 4.46
CA GLU A 381 2.50 -11.32 3.22
C GLU A 381 4.02 -11.57 3.14
N THR A 382 4.73 -11.43 4.26
CA THR A 382 6.17 -11.70 4.34
C THR A 382 6.49 -13.17 4.02
N LEU A 383 5.63 -14.12 4.45
CA LEU A 383 5.74 -15.52 4.10
C LEU A 383 5.67 -15.74 2.59
N LEU A 384 4.68 -15.12 1.93
CA LEU A 384 4.53 -15.25 0.48
C LEU A 384 5.63 -14.50 -0.28
N CYS A 385 6.22 -13.43 0.25
CA CYS A 385 7.43 -12.82 -0.31
C CYS A 385 8.61 -13.79 -0.28
N ARG A 386 8.81 -14.54 0.82
CA ARG A 386 9.86 -15.55 0.91
C ARG A 386 9.63 -16.73 -0.03
N ALA A 387 8.38 -17.21 -0.13
CA ALA A 387 8.00 -18.24 -1.09
C ALA A 387 8.33 -17.84 -2.54
N GLU A 388 8.03 -16.59 -2.92
CA GLU A 388 8.38 -16.05 -4.24
C GLU A 388 9.90 -16.07 -4.47
N ALA A 389 10.66 -15.59 -3.49
CA ALA A 389 12.11 -15.57 -3.60
C ALA A 389 12.70 -16.98 -3.79
N TYR A 390 12.20 -17.98 -3.07
CA TYR A 390 12.60 -19.38 -3.27
C TYR A 390 12.23 -19.89 -4.67
N ILE A 391 11.04 -19.58 -5.18
CA ILE A 391 10.65 -19.95 -6.55
C ILE A 391 11.62 -19.32 -7.55
N MET A 392 11.91 -18.04 -7.41
CA MET A 392 12.76 -17.30 -8.34
C MET A 392 14.23 -17.75 -8.31
N LYS A 393 14.70 -18.28 -7.18
CA LYS A 393 16.04 -18.90 -7.10
C LYS A 393 16.14 -20.25 -7.82
N GLY A 394 15.03 -20.83 -8.26
CA GLY A 394 15.01 -22.01 -9.13
C GLY A 394 14.92 -23.35 -8.42
N PRO A 395 15.13 -24.46 -9.15
CA PRO A 395 14.76 -25.81 -8.72
C PRO A 395 15.37 -26.28 -7.39
N GLY A 396 16.56 -25.80 -7.05
CA GLY A 396 17.22 -26.13 -5.77
C GLY A 396 16.50 -25.60 -4.53
N PHE A 397 15.54 -24.68 -4.71
CA PHE A 397 14.80 -24.01 -3.64
C PHE A 397 13.29 -24.25 -3.69
N TYR A 398 12.78 -25.03 -4.65
CA TYR A 398 11.33 -25.26 -4.78
C TYR A 398 10.72 -25.93 -3.56
N GLN A 399 11.46 -26.82 -2.87
CA GLN A 399 10.93 -27.48 -1.66
C GLN A 399 10.72 -26.48 -0.50
N GLN A 400 11.58 -25.47 -0.38
CA GLN A 400 11.42 -24.41 0.60
C GLN A 400 10.20 -23.51 0.25
N ALA A 401 10.02 -23.19 -1.05
CA ALA A 401 8.84 -22.47 -1.51
C ALA A 401 7.55 -23.25 -1.21
N ILE A 402 7.55 -24.55 -1.46
CA ILE A 402 6.41 -25.44 -1.17
C ILE A 402 6.15 -25.52 0.33
N ALA A 403 7.18 -25.55 1.15
CA ALA A 403 7.01 -25.50 2.62
C ALA A 403 6.28 -24.22 3.06
N ASP A 404 6.68 -23.06 2.54
CA ASP A 404 6.01 -21.79 2.84
C ASP A 404 4.57 -21.75 2.31
N LEU A 405 4.33 -22.20 1.09
CA LEU A 405 2.98 -22.31 0.51
C LEU A 405 2.09 -23.25 1.31
N ASN A 406 2.62 -24.34 1.87
CA ASN A 406 1.87 -25.24 2.73
C ASN A 406 1.55 -24.61 4.10
N VAL A 407 2.44 -23.77 4.66
CA VAL A 407 2.12 -22.98 5.85
C VAL A 407 0.98 -22.02 5.56
N TRP A 408 1.05 -21.27 4.44
CA TRP A 408 -0.04 -20.40 4.01
C TRP A 408 -1.34 -21.18 3.81
N GLN A 409 -1.28 -22.30 3.08
CA GLN A 409 -2.47 -23.11 2.79
C GLN A 409 -3.15 -23.61 4.07
N SER A 410 -2.38 -24.15 5.00
CA SER A 410 -2.94 -24.67 6.26
C SER A 410 -3.53 -23.58 7.17
N ALA A 411 -2.98 -22.36 7.12
CA ALA A 411 -3.50 -21.22 7.90
C ALA A 411 -4.72 -20.57 7.25
N PHE A 412 -4.71 -20.38 5.93
CA PHE A 412 -5.70 -19.58 5.21
C PHE A 412 -6.85 -20.43 4.63
N THR A 413 -6.62 -21.71 4.36
CA THR A 413 -7.58 -22.56 3.66
C THR A 413 -8.02 -23.76 4.51
N ARG A 414 -9.09 -24.42 4.10
CA ARG A 414 -9.60 -25.66 4.72
C ARG A 414 -9.00 -26.92 4.14
N SER A 415 -8.03 -26.80 3.24
CA SER A 415 -7.40 -27.94 2.58
C SER A 415 -6.50 -28.70 3.54
N THR A 416 -6.63 -30.02 3.53
CA THR A 416 -5.75 -30.93 4.26
C THR A 416 -4.75 -31.65 3.34
N THR A 417 -4.84 -31.43 2.02
CA THR A 417 -3.95 -32.04 1.04
C THR A 417 -2.74 -31.15 0.82
N PRO A 418 -1.53 -31.57 1.15
CA PRO A 418 -0.34 -30.74 0.96
C PRO A 418 -0.09 -30.44 -0.52
N LEU A 419 0.38 -29.22 -0.78
CA LEU A 419 0.91 -28.83 -2.08
C LEU A 419 2.26 -29.54 -2.33
N THR A 420 2.48 -29.94 -3.57
CA THR A 420 3.77 -30.43 -4.06
C THR A 420 4.12 -29.75 -5.38
N VAL A 421 5.38 -29.77 -5.77
CA VAL A 421 5.82 -29.21 -7.06
C VAL A 421 5.06 -29.85 -8.21
N GLU A 422 4.92 -31.20 -8.20
CA GLU A 422 4.24 -31.96 -9.24
C GLU A 422 2.74 -31.64 -9.32
N ALA A 423 2.08 -31.47 -8.16
CA ALA A 423 0.66 -31.11 -8.11
C ALA A 423 0.43 -29.73 -8.70
N ILE A 424 1.27 -28.76 -8.33
CA ILE A 424 1.19 -27.38 -8.84
C ILE A 424 1.49 -27.35 -10.34
N ASP A 425 2.58 -28.00 -10.76
CA ASP A 425 2.99 -28.03 -12.18
C ASP A 425 1.92 -28.69 -13.05
N THR A 426 1.30 -29.78 -12.57
CA THR A 426 0.20 -30.42 -13.27
C THR A 426 -1.05 -29.57 -13.34
N TYR A 427 -1.45 -28.96 -12.22
CA TYR A 427 -2.69 -28.17 -12.14
C TYR A 427 -2.63 -26.93 -13.02
N TYR A 428 -1.62 -26.07 -12.80
CA TYR A 428 -1.47 -24.83 -13.57
C TYR A 428 -0.93 -25.11 -14.98
N GLY A 429 -0.20 -26.20 -15.19
CA GLY A 429 0.26 -26.63 -16.50
C GLY A 429 -0.86 -27.04 -17.45
N ASN A 430 -1.93 -27.64 -16.92
CA ASN A 430 -3.13 -28.03 -17.69
C ASN A 430 -4.16 -26.90 -17.79
N MET A 431 -4.05 -25.86 -16.97
CA MET A 431 -4.97 -24.73 -16.99
C MET A 431 -4.66 -23.85 -18.21
N PRO A 432 -5.66 -23.54 -19.05
CA PRO A 432 -5.47 -22.57 -20.13
C PRO A 432 -5.26 -21.17 -19.57
N TYR A 433 -4.51 -20.36 -20.32
CA TYR A 433 -4.42 -18.94 -20.00
C TYR A 433 -5.79 -18.26 -20.11
N TYR A 434 -5.95 -17.23 -19.31
CA TYR A 434 -7.15 -16.41 -19.29
C TYR A 434 -7.49 -15.86 -20.68
N THR A 435 -8.75 -16.02 -21.06
CA THR A 435 -9.34 -15.28 -22.17
C THR A 435 -10.70 -14.72 -21.75
N LEU A 436 -11.18 -13.64 -22.39
CA LEU A 436 -12.50 -13.09 -22.05
C LEU A 436 -13.64 -14.11 -22.13
N PRO A 437 -13.70 -14.99 -23.15
CA PRO A 437 -14.73 -16.02 -23.23
C PRO A 437 -14.57 -17.17 -22.23
N ALA A 438 -13.35 -17.37 -21.73
CA ALA A 438 -13.01 -18.46 -20.79
C ALA A 438 -12.07 -17.94 -19.70
N PRO A 439 -12.60 -17.20 -18.71
CA PRO A 439 -11.80 -16.64 -17.64
C PRO A 439 -11.21 -17.74 -16.75
N THR A 440 -9.92 -17.62 -16.47
CA THR A 440 -9.17 -18.48 -15.54
C THR A 440 -8.33 -17.63 -14.61
N VAL A 441 -7.76 -18.22 -13.58
CA VAL A 441 -6.81 -17.52 -12.68
C VAL A 441 -5.43 -17.39 -13.30
N LYS A 442 -5.11 -18.16 -14.35
CA LYS A 442 -3.82 -18.17 -15.03
C LYS A 442 -3.78 -17.11 -16.11
N LYS A 443 -3.02 -16.05 -15.90
CA LYS A 443 -2.86 -14.93 -16.86
C LYS A 443 -1.47 -14.94 -17.46
N GLU A 444 -1.34 -14.45 -18.69
CA GLU A 444 -0.02 -14.27 -19.31
C GLU A 444 0.84 -13.32 -18.49
N LEU A 445 2.11 -13.68 -18.31
CA LEU A 445 3.11 -12.92 -17.57
C LEU A 445 4.14 -12.35 -18.53
N HIS A 446 4.45 -11.06 -18.37
CA HIS A 446 5.45 -10.35 -19.17
C HIS A 446 6.39 -9.54 -18.26
N PRO A 447 7.06 -10.18 -17.27
CA PRO A 447 7.94 -9.46 -16.36
C PRO A 447 9.20 -8.94 -17.06
N ALA A 448 9.81 -7.92 -16.48
CA ALA A 448 11.11 -7.43 -16.93
C ALA A 448 12.30 -8.31 -16.51
N PHE A 449 12.04 -9.36 -15.73
CA PHE A 449 13.00 -10.38 -15.31
C PHE A 449 12.69 -11.72 -15.98
N THR A 450 13.63 -12.65 -15.92
CA THR A 450 13.48 -13.97 -16.58
C THR A 450 12.74 -14.96 -15.69
N ILE A 451 11.74 -15.62 -16.26
CA ILE A 451 11.16 -16.88 -15.75
C ILE A 451 11.87 -18.02 -16.50
N ALA A 452 12.51 -18.93 -15.77
CA ALA A 452 13.46 -19.86 -16.38
C ALA A 452 12.81 -20.97 -17.22
N ASP A 453 11.68 -21.49 -16.74
CA ASP A 453 10.98 -22.60 -17.38
C ASP A 453 9.49 -22.64 -16.99
N ARG A 454 8.76 -23.62 -17.58
CA ARG A 454 7.33 -23.80 -17.35
C ARG A 454 7.01 -24.17 -15.89
N THR A 455 7.82 -24.97 -15.24
CA THR A 455 7.58 -25.37 -13.84
C THR A 455 7.70 -24.16 -12.91
N GLN A 456 8.72 -23.33 -13.11
CA GLN A 456 8.84 -22.06 -12.38
C GLN A 456 7.63 -21.15 -12.62
N GLU A 457 7.19 -21.01 -13.86
CA GLU A 457 5.99 -20.23 -14.21
C GLU A 457 4.74 -20.75 -13.51
N ASN A 458 4.53 -22.08 -13.48
CA ASN A 458 3.38 -22.68 -12.82
C ASN A 458 3.42 -22.48 -11.29
N LEU A 459 4.60 -22.54 -10.68
CA LEU A 459 4.79 -22.20 -9.27
C LEU A 459 4.47 -20.72 -8.99
N ILE A 460 4.89 -19.82 -9.89
CA ILE A 460 4.54 -18.38 -9.81
C ILE A 460 3.03 -18.20 -9.92
N HIS A 461 2.34 -18.90 -10.81
CA HIS A 461 0.87 -18.82 -10.92
C HIS A 461 0.17 -19.28 -9.64
N CYS A 462 0.65 -20.35 -9.01
CA CYS A 462 0.14 -20.78 -7.71
C CYS A 462 0.34 -19.71 -6.64
N LEU A 463 1.53 -19.15 -6.55
CA LEU A 463 1.85 -18.07 -5.62
C LEU A 463 1.00 -16.82 -5.86
N LEU A 464 0.89 -16.35 -7.10
CA LEU A 464 0.10 -15.17 -7.44
C LEU A 464 -1.39 -15.36 -7.16
N HIS A 465 -1.89 -16.59 -7.35
CA HIS A 465 -3.26 -16.94 -6.99
C HIS A 465 -3.45 -16.87 -5.46
N ALA A 466 -2.55 -17.47 -4.69
CA ALA A 466 -2.55 -17.41 -3.23
C ALA A 466 -2.47 -15.96 -2.71
N ARG A 467 -1.52 -15.16 -3.23
CA ARG A 467 -1.36 -13.74 -2.88
C ARG A 467 -2.63 -12.96 -3.18
N ARG A 468 -3.18 -13.10 -4.40
CA ARG A 468 -4.37 -12.37 -4.83
C ARG A 468 -5.58 -12.62 -3.93
N VAL A 469 -5.81 -13.89 -3.56
CA VAL A 469 -6.93 -14.23 -2.67
C VAL A 469 -6.69 -13.68 -1.26
N MET A 470 -5.49 -13.84 -0.72
CA MET A 470 -5.18 -13.41 0.64
C MET A 470 -5.15 -11.89 0.78
N THR A 471 -4.61 -11.16 -0.19
CA THR A 471 -4.42 -9.70 -0.11
C THR A 471 -5.53 -8.89 -0.79
N LEU A 472 -6.68 -9.51 -1.05
CA LEU A 472 -7.84 -8.83 -1.60
C LEU A 472 -8.24 -7.64 -0.74
N HIS A 473 -8.52 -6.49 -1.34
CA HIS A 473 -8.85 -5.20 -0.74
C HIS A 473 -7.67 -4.45 -0.07
N GLU A 474 -6.45 -4.96 -0.20
CA GLU A 474 -5.24 -4.33 0.38
C GLU A 474 -4.39 -3.56 -0.66
N GLY A 475 -4.79 -3.57 -1.94
CA GLY A 475 -4.10 -2.85 -3.02
C GLY A 475 -2.85 -3.54 -3.56
N LEU A 476 -2.44 -4.69 -3.00
CA LEU A 476 -1.18 -5.33 -3.41
C LEU A 476 -1.27 -6.01 -4.78
N ARG A 477 -2.47 -6.38 -5.23
CA ARG A 477 -2.65 -6.99 -6.56
C ARG A 477 -2.17 -6.11 -7.71
N TRP A 478 -2.38 -4.81 -7.63
CA TRP A 478 -1.90 -3.86 -8.63
C TRP A 478 -0.38 -3.88 -8.77
N LEU A 479 0.32 -3.99 -7.64
CA LEU A 479 1.77 -4.05 -7.62
C LEU A 479 2.30 -5.35 -8.25
N ASP A 480 1.63 -6.48 -8.00
CA ASP A 480 1.94 -7.75 -8.67
C ASP A 480 1.67 -7.67 -10.19
N ILE A 481 0.57 -7.03 -10.61
CA ILE A 481 0.27 -6.80 -12.03
C ILE A 481 1.41 -6.03 -12.72
N LYS A 482 1.88 -4.95 -12.09
CA LYS A 482 2.97 -4.15 -12.64
C LYS A 482 4.29 -4.93 -12.71
N ARG A 483 4.62 -5.69 -11.66
CA ARG A 483 5.88 -6.44 -11.59
C ARG A 483 5.94 -7.60 -12.59
N PHE A 484 4.85 -8.33 -12.70
CA PHE A 484 4.77 -9.49 -13.59
C PHE A 484 4.27 -9.15 -15.00
N GLY A 485 3.96 -7.89 -15.28
CA GLY A 485 3.44 -7.48 -16.58
C GLY A 485 2.13 -8.21 -16.94
N ILE A 486 1.25 -8.39 -15.97
CA ILE A 486 0.01 -9.17 -16.16
C ILE A 486 -0.95 -8.38 -17.04
N VAL A 487 -1.41 -9.03 -18.12
CA VAL A 487 -2.45 -8.47 -18.98
C VAL A 487 -3.80 -8.57 -18.30
N ILE A 488 -4.51 -7.46 -18.17
CA ILE A 488 -5.85 -7.42 -17.59
C ILE A 488 -6.87 -6.87 -18.60
N TYR A 489 -8.09 -7.40 -18.51
CA TYR A 489 -9.22 -7.02 -19.33
C TYR A 489 -10.27 -6.39 -18.44
N ARG A 490 -10.78 -5.22 -18.84
CA ARG A 490 -11.92 -4.62 -18.13
C ARG A 490 -13.21 -5.34 -18.48
N ARG A 491 -14.02 -5.53 -17.47
CA ARG A 491 -15.26 -6.31 -17.57
C ARG A 491 -16.40 -5.51 -16.97
N TYR A 492 -17.59 -5.70 -17.52
CA TYR A 492 -18.79 -5.13 -16.92
C TYR A 492 -19.88 -6.20 -16.78
N ILE A 493 -20.68 -6.04 -15.74
CA ILE A 493 -21.81 -6.88 -15.45
C ILE A 493 -23.03 -6.26 -16.13
N THR A 494 -23.75 -7.02 -16.93
CA THR A 494 -24.98 -6.54 -17.57
C THR A 494 -26.17 -6.56 -16.60
N SER A 495 -27.24 -5.82 -16.91
CA SER A 495 -28.47 -5.81 -16.11
C SER A 495 -29.16 -7.19 -16.01
N SER A 496 -28.84 -8.12 -16.91
CA SER A 496 -29.31 -9.51 -16.87
C SER A 496 -28.39 -10.42 -16.05
N GLY A 497 -27.31 -9.89 -15.43
CA GLY A 497 -26.29 -10.69 -14.75
C GLY A 497 -25.35 -11.45 -15.69
N MET A 498 -25.53 -11.29 -16.99
CA MET A 498 -24.62 -11.87 -18.00
C MET A 498 -23.46 -10.90 -18.30
N PHE A 499 -22.33 -11.48 -18.68
CA PHE A 499 -21.09 -10.75 -18.91
C PHE A 499 -21.12 -10.07 -20.28
N GLY A 500 -20.94 -8.77 -20.33
CA GLY A 500 -20.54 -8.08 -21.54
C GLY A 500 -19.01 -8.08 -21.63
N ALA A 501 -18.46 -8.36 -22.80
CA ALA A 501 -17.09 -7.99 -23.09
C ALA A 501 -17.08 -6.47 -23.32
N SER A 502 -16.48 -5.72 -22.43
CA SER A 502 -16.09 -4.37 -22.78
C SER A 502 -14.88 -4.43 -23.70
N ASP A 503 -14.69 -3.40 -24.49
CA ASP A 503 -13.51 -3.25 -25.30
C ASP A 503 -12.27 -3.59 -24.50
N VAL A 504 -11.42 -4.41 -25.11
CA VAL A 504 -10.10 -4.75 -24.59
C VAL A 504 -9.37 -3.42 -24.39
N LEU A 505 -9.38 -2.92 -23.17
CA LEU A 505 -8.45 -1.85 -22.82
C LEU A 505 -7.08 -2.47 -22.87
N ALA A 506 -6.33 -2.02 -23.87
CA ALA A 506 -5.00 -2.50 -24.16
C ALA A 506 -4.20 -2.64 -22.88
N THR A 507 -3.53 -3.75 -22.79
CA THR A 507 -2.41 -4.06 -21.90
C THR A 507 -1.95 -2.89 -21.05
N CYS A 508 -2.33 -2.88 -19.78
CA CYS A 508 -1.85 -1.88 -18.82
C CYS A 508 -0.41 -2.15 -18.38
N LEU A 509 0.45 -2.63 -19.30
CA LEU A 509 1.86 -2.89 -19.03
C LEU A 509 2.65 -1.62 -18.71
N LEU A 510 2.11 -0.45 -19.04
CA LEU A 510 2.82 0.83 -18.96
C LEU A 510 2.11 1.89 -18.12
N TYR A 511 0.94 1.58 -17.52
CA TYR A 511 0.23 2.58 -16.76
C TYR A 511 1.00 2.94 -15.49
N THR A 512 1.40 4.19 -15.44
CA THR A 512 1.83 4.86 -14.21
C THR A 512 0.85 5.99 -13.98
N SER A 513 0.28 6.10 -12.80
CA SER A 513 -0.51 7.30 -12.49
C SER A 513 0.36 8.52 -12.75
N PRO A 514 -0.09 9.51 -13.55
CA PRO A 514 0.69 10.72 -13.74
C PRO A 514 0.85 11.41 -12.40
N SER A 515 2.07 11.88 -12.11
CA SER A 515 2.26 12.64 -10.89
C SER A 515 1.44 13.93 -10.97
N PRO A 516 0.92 14.47 -9.87
CA PRO A 516 0.20 15.75 -9.84
C PRO A 516 0.99 16.90 -10.47
N ARG A 517 2.31 16.74 -10.55
CA ARG A 517 3.24 17.67 -11.19
C ARG A 517 3.18 17.59 -12.72
N ASP A 518 3.06 16.38 -13.26
CA ASP A 518 2.96 16.17 -14.72
C ASP A 518 1.63 16.73 -15.23
N MET A 519 0.55 16.57 -14.47
CA MET A 519 -0.76 17.14 -14.79
C MET A 519 -0.79 18.68 -14.82
N ARG A 520 0.08 19.36 -14.05
CA ARG A 520 0.19 20.84 -14.07
C ARG A 520 0.93 21.37 -15.31
N ARG A 521 1.78 20.56 -15.94
CA ARG A 521 2.52 20.94 -17.15
C ARG A 521 1.70 20.80 -18.44
N SER A 522 0.61 20.05 -18.40
CA SER A 522 -0.30 19.88 -19.53
C SER A 522 -1.40 20.94 -19.60
N ARG A 523 -1.39 21.93 -18.72
CA ARG A 523 -2.23 23.13 -18.72
C ARG A 523 -1.33 24.35 -18.88
#